data_84e78796733fc1aa735ad240e638de88
#
_entry.id   84e78796733fc1aa735ad240e638de88
#
_cell.length_a   1.000
_cell.length_b   1.000
_cell.length_c   1.000
_cell.angle_alpha   90.00
_cell.angle_beta   90.00
_cell.angle_gamma   90.00
#
_symmetry.space_group_name_H-M   'P 1'
#
loop_
_entity.id
_entity.type
_entity.pdbx_description
1 polymer ?
#
loop_
_entity_poly.entity_id
_entity_poly.type
_entity_poly.pdbx_seq_one_letter_code
_entity_poly.pdbx_strand_id
1 'polypeptide(L)'
;GLGYPGGPIIDKLARQGNPEAFKFSKPHIPGYDYSFSGLKTSFLYSLRDWMKEDPDFVEHHKTDLAASLEKTIVDILMDKLRKVVKDTGIKEVAVAGGVSANNGLRNAFREHAKKYGWNIFIPKFGYTTDNAAMIAITGYYKFLDKDFCTIDKPAYSRVTIK
;
A
#
# COMPACT_ATOMS: atom_id res chain seq x y z
N GLY A 1 6.54 -17.59 9.01
CA GLY A 1 5.60 -18.72 9.13
C GLY A 1 4.17 -18.38 8.75
N LEU A 2 3.86 -17.13 8.32
CA LEU A 2 2.51 -16.77 7.86
C LEU A 2 2.24 -17.36 6.48
N GLY A 3 1.01 -17.80 6.24
CA GLY A 3 0.57 -18.35 4.96
C GLY A 3 0.50 -17.30 3.84
N TYR A 4 0.07 -17.74 2.67
CA TYR A 4 -0.16 -16.88 1.51
C TYR A 4 -1.68 -16.67 1.28
N PRO A 5 -2.14 -15.45 0.91
CA PRO A 5 -1.37 -14.22 0.73
C PRO A 5 -1.04 -13.51 2.06
N GLY A 6 0.21 -13.08 2.23
CA GLY A 6 0.69 -12.51 3.50
C GLY A 6 0.07 -11.17 3.87
N GLY A 7 -0.25 -10.31 2.88
CA GLY A 7 -0.78 -8.96 3.12
C GLY A 7 -2.04 -8.92 3.99
N PRO A 8 -3.13 -9.64 3.64
CA PRO A 8 -4.34 -9.71 4.46
C PRO A 8 -4.11 -10.28 5.86
N ILE A 9 -3.16 -11.20 6.01
CA ILE A 9 -2.82 -11.78 7.30
C ILE A 9 -2.13 -10.74 8.19
N ILE A 10 -1.17 -9.99 7.63
CA ILE A 10 -0.50 -8.89 8.34
C ILE A 10 -1.53 -7.82 8.76
N ASP A 11 -2.39 -7.37 7.84
CA ASP A 11 -3.45 -6.38 8.16
C ASP A 11 -4.38 -6.87 9.30
N LYS A 12 -4.71 -8.16 9.33
CA LYS A 12 -5.53 -8.73 10.41
C LYS A 12 -4.79 -8.75 11.75
N LEU A 13 -3.52 -9.15 11.76
CA LEU A 13 -2.69 -9.18 12.97
C LEU A 13 -2.39 -7.78 13.47
N ALA A 14 -2.10 -6.84 12.58
CA ALA A 14 -1.75 -5.45 12.92
C ALA A 14 -2.84 -4.75 13.72
N ARG A 15 -4.11 -5.08 13.48
CA ARG A 15 -5.24 -4.51 14.26
C ARG A 15 -5.26 -4.91 15.74
N GLN A 16 -4.50 -5.93 16.13
CA GLN A 16 -4.47 -6.47 17.49
C GLN A 16 -3.18 -6.09 18.22
N GLY A 17 -2.21 -5.52 17.51
CA GLY A 17 -0.88 -5.21 18.05
C GLY A 17 -0.67 -3.72 18.29
N ASN A 18 0.43 -3.43 18.98
CA ASN A 18 0.90 -2.07 19.21
C ASN A 18 1.79 -1.60 18.05
N PRO A 19 1.37 -0.58 17.27
CA PRO A 19 2.13 -0.09 16.13
C PRO A 19 3.43 0.66 16.52
N GLU A 20 3.63 0.97 17.78
CA GLU A 20 4.82 1.66 18.31
C GLU A 20 5.80 0.71 19.03
N ALA A 21 5.51 -0.60 19.07
CA ALA A 21 6.33 -1.57 19.79
C ALA A 21 7.73 -1.72 19.18
N PHE A 22 7.82 -1.67 17.85
CA PHE A 22 9.08 -1.84 17.12
C PHE A 22 9.28 -0.72 16.10
N LYS A 23 10.55 -0.36 15.88
CA LYS A 23 10.93 0.66 14.88
C LYS A 23 11.72 0.03 13.77
N PHE A 24 11.29 0.27 12.52
CA PHE A 24 11.98 -0.18 11.33
C PHE A 24 12.48 0.99 10.50
N SER A 25 13.49 0.74 9.65
CA SER A 25 14.06 1.75 8.79
C SER A 25 13.02 2.33 7.84
N LYS A 26 12.96 3.66 7.76
CA LYS A 26 12.18 4.40 6.75
C LYS A 26 13.17 4.98 5.74
N PRO A 27 13.33 4.35 4.56
CA PRO A 27 14.21 4.88 3.54
C PRO A 27 13.76 6.26 3.10
N HIS A 28 14.72 7.17 2.95
CA HIS A 28 14.45 8.51 2.44
C HIS A 28 15.18 8.71 1.11
N ILE A 29 14.41 9.03 0.06
CA ILE A 29 14.95 9.42 -1.25
C ILE A 29 14.39 10.78 -1.64
N PRO A 30 15.11 11.56 -2.47
CA PRO A 30 14.62 12.86 -2.96
C PRO A 30 13.34 12.70 -3.81
N GLY A 31 12.70 13.83 -4.09
CA GLY A 31 11.52 13.88 -4.96
C GLY A 31 10.28 13.24 -4.35
N TYR A 32 9.42 12.69 -5.23
CA TYR A 32 8.12 12.13 -4.87
C TYR A 32 8.08 10.61 -4.96
N ASP A 33 9.15 9.99 -5.42
CA ASP A 33 9.23 8.53 -5.54
C ASP A 33 9.24 7.84 -4.18
N TYR A 34 8.68 6.65 -4.14
CA TYR A 34 8.73 5.78 -2.98
C TYR A 34 9.96 4.89 -3.00
N SER A 35 10.51 4.62 -1.82
CA SER A 35 11.52 3.59 -1.64
C SER A 35 11.16 2.71 -0.45
N PHE A 36 11.29 1.41 -0.65
CA PHE A 36 11.20 0.40 0.40
C PHE A 36 12.54 -0.35 0.55
N SER A 37 13.60 0.16 -0.13
CA SER A 37 14.94 -0.39 -0.03
C SER A 37 15.43 -0.30 1.41
N GLY A 38 15.94 -1.39 1.93
CA GLY A 38 16.40 -1.47 3.32
C GLY A 38 15.32 -1.80 4.36
N LEU A 39 14.02 -1.55 4.12
CA LEU A 39 12.96 -1.92 5.05
C LEU A 39 12.92 -3.44 5.27
N LYS A 40 12.92 -4.22 4.17
CA LYS A 40 12.97 -5.70 4.26
C LYS A 40 14.20 -6.18 5.02
N THR A 41 15.36 -5.62 4.73
CA THR A 41 16.63 -5.98 5.37
C THR A 41 16.62 -5.60 6.85
N SER A 42 16.17 -4.40 7.19
CA SER A 42 16.01 -3.93 8.56
C SER A 42 15.12 -4.89 9.37
N PHE A 43 13.95 -5.22 8.83
CA PHE A 43 13.01 -6.13 9.47
C PHE A 43 13.62 -7.53 9.69
N LEU A 44 14.25 -8.10 8.66
CA LEU A 44 14.84 -9.44 8.74
C LEU A 44 16.01 -9.50 9.72
N TYR A 45 16.87 -8.47 9.75
CA TYR A 45 18.02 -8.45 10.68
C TYR A 45 17.54 -8.24 12.12
N SER A 46 16.56 -7.37 12.33
CA SER A 46 15.97 -7.20 13.67
C SER A 46 15.37 -8.52 14.18
N LEU A 47 14.57 -9.22 13.34
CA LEU A 47 14.01 -10.52 13.73
C LEU A 47 15.12 -11.52 14.07
N ARG A 48 16.16 -11.62 13.23
CA ARG A 48 17.27 -12.53 13.47
C ARG A 48 17.97 -12.25 14.80
N ASP A 49 18.16 -10.98 15.11
CA ASP A 49 18.90 -10.59 16.31
C ASP A 49 18.05 -10.83 17.57
N TRP A 50 16.75 -10.51 17.54
CA TRP A 50 15.82 -10.81 18.67
C TRP A 50 15.62 -12.32 18.89
N MET A 51 15.56 -13.12 17.84
CA MET A 51 15.42 -14.58 17.94
C MET A 51 16.70 -15.29 18.44
N LYS A 52 17.86 -14.61 18.52
CA LYS A 52 19.04 -15.14 19.21
C LYS A 52 18.87 -15.13 20.73
N GLU A 53 18.14 -14.12 21.24
CA GLU A 53 17.88 -13.94 22.68
C GLU A 53 16.62 -14.71 23.12
N ASP A 54 15.57 -14.70 22.28
CA ASP A 54 14.31 -15.42 22.47
C ASP A 54 13.94 -16.18 21.18
N PRO A 55 14.16 -17.49 21.10
CA PRO A 55 13.80 -18.29 19.92
C PRO A 55 12.31 -18.20 19.54
N ASP A 56 11.42 -17.98 20.50
CA ASP A 56 9.98 -17.86 20.33
C ASP A 56 9.50 -16.39 20.16
N PHE A 57 10.43 -15.44 20.01
CA PHE A 57 10.16 -14.00 19.91
C PHE A 57 9.04 -13.65 18.91
N VAL A 58 9.04 -14.28 17.74
CA VAL A 58 8.02 -14.02 16.71
C VAL A 58 6.63 -14.45 17.19
N GLU A 59 6.52 -15.55 17.89
CA GLU A 59 5.22 -16.02 18.40
C GLU A 59 4.72 -15.10 19.53
N HIS A 60 5.60 -14.66 20.40
CA HIS A 60 5.27 -13.75 21.52
C HIS A 60 4.86 -12.35 21.03
N HIS A 61 5.46 -11.87 19.92
CA HIS A 61 5.31 -10.49 19.43
C HIS A 61 4.66 -10.38 18.05
N LYS A 62 4.02 -11.43 17.55
CA LYS A 62 3.49 -11.52 16.17
C LYS A 62 2.58 -10.35 15.79
N THR A 63 1.68 -9.97 16.66
CA THR A 63 0.72 -8.87 16.41
C THR A 63 1.43 -7.51 16.42
N ASP A 64 2.35 -7.29 17.34
CA ASP A 64 3.10 -6.06 17.49
C ASP A 64 4.09 -5.86 16.32
N LEU A 65 4.74 -6.94 15.89
CA LEU A 65 5.59 -6.95 14.71
C LEU A 65 4.79 -6.58 13.44
N ALA A 66 3.60 -7.19 13.29
CA ALA A 66 2.72 -6.89 12.17
C ALA A 66 2.24 -5.42 12.19
N ALA A 67 1.81 -4.93 13.36
CA ALA A 67 1.35 -3.56 13.53
C ALA A 67 2.45 -2.52 13.28
N SER A 68 3.65 -2.75 13.79
CA SER A 68 4.80 -1.86 13.63
C SER A 68 5.32 -1.85 12.19
N LEU A 69 5.30 -2.99 11.51
CA LEU A 69 5.68 -3.08 10.10
C LEU A 69 4.66 -2.37 9.21
N GLU A 70 3.36 -2.63 9.41
CA GLU A 70 2.28 -1.97 8.68
C GLU A 70 2.33 -0.45 8.86
N LYS A 71 2.47 0.02 10.11
CA LYS A 71 2.64 1.44 10.40
C LYS A 71 3.81 2.04 9.64
N THR A 72 4.96 1.38 9.64
CA THR A 72 6.16 1.86 8.94
C THR A 72 5.91 2.02 7.45
N ILE A 73 5.24 1.04 6.81
CA ILE A 73 4.89 1.10 5.38
C ILE A 73 3.91 2.24 5.11
N VAL A 74 2.86 2.35 5.92
CA VAL A 74 1.86 3.42 5.79
C VAL A 74 2.49 4.80 5.96
N ASP A 75 3.36 4.96 6.95
CA ASP A 75 4.08 6.23 7.18
C ASP A 75 4.93 6.63 5.96
N ILE A 76 5.67 5.68 5.36
CA ILE A 76 6.47 5.95 4.14
C ILE A 76 5.57 6.48 3.02
N LEU A 77 4.41 5.86 2.80
CA LEU A 77 3.44 6.28 1.78
C LEU A 77 2.86 7.66 2.07
N MET A 78 2.40 7.87 3.29
CA MET A 78 1.73 9.11 3.69
C MET A 78 2.67 10.31 3.78
N ASP A 79 3.94 10.09 4.17
CA ASP A 79 4.95 11.16 4.22
C ASP A 79 5.21 11.74 2.82
N LYS A 80 5.36 10.90 1.81
CA LYS A 80 5.53 11.33 0.42
C LYS A 80 4.28 11.99 -0.13
N LEU A 81 3.11 11.38 0.13
CA LEU A 81 1.84 11.93 -0.33
C LEU A 81 1.58 13.33 0.24
N ARG A 82 1.84 13.53 1.55
CA ARG A 82 1.77 14.87 2.15
C ARG A 82 2.68 15.87 1.47
N LYS A 83 3.91 15.44 1.14
CA LYS A 83 4.86 16.31 0.43
C LYS A 83 4.31 16.69 -0.94
N VAL A 84 3.80 15.74 -1.73
CA VAL A 84 3.21 16.00 -3.04
C VAL A 84 2.05 16.99 -2.94
N VAL A 85 1.09 16.73 -2.06
CA VAL A 85 -0.07 17.61 -1.88
C VAL A 85 0.35 19.02 -1.45
N LYS A 86 1.33 19.14 -0.56
CA LYS A 86 1.87 20.44 -0.12
C LYS A 86 2.53 21.20 -1.26
N ASP A 87 3.35 20.51 -2.05
CA ASP A 87 4.17 21.15 -3.09
C ASP A 87 3.34 21.51 -4.34
N THR A 88 2.31 20.70 -4.66
CA THR A 88 1.46 20.92 -5.84
C THR A 88 0.18 21.71 -5.57
N GLY A 89 -0.27 21.75 -4.31
CA GLY A 89 -1.56 22.29 -3.94
C GLY A 89 -2.78 21.44 -4.33
N ILE A 90 -2.56 20.29 -5.01
CA ILE A 90 -3.62 19.36 -5.42
C ILE A 90 -4.09 18.58 -4.20
N LYS A 91 -5.39 18.66 -3.91
CA LYS A 91 -6.01 18.01 -2.75
C LYS A 91 -6.87 16.79 -3.11
N GLU A 92 -7.08 16.53 -4.39
CA GLU A 92 -7.76 15.36 -4.91
C GLU A 92 -6.78 14.18 -4.89
N VAL A 93 -7.01 13.22 -3.98
CA VAL A 93 -6.09 12.12 -3.72
C VAL A 93 -6.82 10.79 -3.84
N ALA A 94 -6.34 9.93 -4.73
CA ALA A 94 -6.90 8.61 -4.96
C ALA A 94 -5.90 7.51 -4.59
N VAL A 95 -6.43 6.37 -4.14
CA VAL A 95 -5.67 5.13 -3.97
C VAL A 95 -6.33 4.01 -4.76
N ALA A 96 -5.53 3.19 -5.44
CA ALA A 96 -6.01 2.05 -6.23
C ALA A 96 -5.08 0.83 -6.07
N GLY A 97 -5.49 -0.30 -6.66
CA GLY A 97 -4.73 -1.56 -6.63
C GLY A 97 -4.91 -2.33 -5.32
N GLY A 98 -4.31 -3.53 -5.24
CA GLY A 98 -4.51 -4.48 -4.13
C GLY A 98 -4.18 -3.93 -2.75
N VAL A 99 -3.15 -3.08 -2.63
CA VAL A 99 -2.75 -2.47 -1.35
C VAL A 99 -3.81 -1.48 -0.83
N SER A 100 -4.67 -0.95 -1.71
CA SER A 100 -5.79 -0.10 -1.28
C SER A 100 -6.85 -0.84 -0.44
N ALA A 101 -6.76 -2.18 -0.35
CA ALA A 101 -7.58 -2.98 0.57
C ALA A 101 -7.09 -2.92 2.02
N ASN A 102 -5.83 -2.54 2.26
CA ASN A 102 -5.25 -2.50 3.60
C ASN A 102 -5.97 -1.48 4.50
N ASN A 103 -6.37 -1.91 5.70
CA ASN A 103 -7.17 -1.08 6.61
C ASN A 103 -6.35 0.03 7.26
N GLY A 104 -5.10 -0.23 7.61
CA GLY A 104 -4.18 0.78 8.14
C GLY A 104 -3.99 1.94 7.17
N LEU A 105 -3.76 1.63 5.88
CA LEU A 105 -3.65 2.64 4.84
C LEU A 105 -4.96 3.44 4.65
N ARG A 106 -6.13 2.76 4.59
CA ARG A 106 -7.43 3.43 4.47
C ARG A 106 -7.71 4.38 5.63
N ASN A 107 -7.36 3.99 6.84
CA ASN A 107 -7.54 4.82 8.01
C ASN A 107 -6.62 6.04 7.96
N ALA A 108 -5.34 5.85 7.63
CA ALA A 108 -4.40 6.95 7.43
C ALA A 108 -4.87 7.97 6.37
N PHE A 109 -5.43 7.49 5.24
CA PHE A 109 -6.04 8.36 4.24
C PHE A 109 -7.18 9.22 4.81
N ARG A 110 -8.10 8.59 5.57
CA ARG A 110 -9.23 9.32 6.20
C ARG A 110 -8.77 10.34 7.23
N GLU A 111 -7.79 9.99 8.06
CA GLU A 111 -7.22 10.89 9.07
C GLU A 111 -6.54 12.09 8.41
N HIS A 112 -5.73 11.83 7.36
CA HIS A 112 -5.07 12.91 6.63
C HIS A 112 -6.07 13.79 5.86
N ALA A 113 -7.12 13.19 5.27
CA ALA A 113 -8.19 13.93 4.64
C ALA A 113 -8.86 14.89 5.62
N LYS A 114 -9.20 14.41 6.80
CA LYS A 114 -9.78 15.24 7.87
C LYS A 114 -8.82 16.33 8.35
N LYS A 115 -7.54 16.00 8.52
CA LYS A 115 -6.52 16.90 9.07
C LYS A 115 -6.09 18.00 8.07
N TYR A 116 -5.98 17.66 6.79
CA TYR A 116 -5.39 18.52 5.76
C TYR A 116 -6.41 19.00 4.71
N GLY A 117 -7.67 18.62 4.84
CA GLY A 117 -8.74 19.01 3.91
C GLY A 117 -8.58 18.37 2.53
N TRP A 118 -8.15 17.09 2.47
CA TRP A 118 -8.06 16.36 1.21
C TRP A 118 -9.42 15.80 0.80
N ASN A 119 -9.66 15.80 -0.50
CA ASN A 119 -10.77 15.08 -1.12
C ASN A 119 -10.25 13.69 -1.54
N ILE A 120 -10.68 12.63 -0.85
CA ILE A 120 -10.10 11.29 -1.03
C ILE A 120 -11.03 10.35 -1.77
N PHE A 121 -10.43 9.53 -2.64
CA PHE A 121 -11.11 8.52 -3.42
C PHE A 121 -10.53 7.13 -3.08
N ILE A 122 -11.27 6.36 -2.30
CA ILE A 122 -10.90 5.01 -1.87
C ILE A 122 -11.90 4.02 -2.46
N PRO A 123 -11.47 3.03 -3.27
CA PRO A 123 -12.39 2.10 -3.91
C PRO A 123 -13.09 1.21 -2.87
N LYS A 124 -14.28 0.70 -3.21
CA LYS A 124 -14.90 -0.40 -2.47
C LYS A 124 -13.99 -1.64 -2.54
N PHE A 125 -14.04 -2.50 -1.52
CA PHE A 125 -13.17 -3.68 -1.44
C PHE A 125 -13.23 -4.56 -2.70
N GLY A 126 -14.41 -4.76 -3.28
CA GLY A 126 -14.58 -5.56 -4.50
C GLY A 126 -13.91 -5.01 -5.75
N TYR A 127 -13.41 -3.76 -5.69
CA TYR A 127 -12.70 -3.11 -6.81
C TYR A 127 -11.22 -2.87 -6.53
N THR A 128 -10.65 -3.45 -5.49
CA THR A 128 -9.24 -3.27 -5.13
C THR A 128 -8.29 -4.18 -5.91
N THR A 129 -8.79 -5.27 -6.44
CA THR A 129 -8.05 -6.22 -7.29
C THR A 129 -8.65 -6.25 -8.69
N ASP A 130 -8.01 -6.99 -9.60
CA ASP A 130 -8.48 -7.14 -10.98
C ASP A 130 -9.94 -7.62 -11.00
N ASN A 131 -10.77 -6.94 -11.78
CA ASN A 131 -12.18 -7.25 -11.91
C ASN A 131 -12.76 -6.79 -13.25
N ALA A 132 -13.86 -7.43 -13.67
CA ALA A 132 -14.49 -7.15 -14.95
C ALA A 132 -15.00 -5.71 -15.08
N ALA A 133 -15.39 -5.06 -13.97
CA ALA A 133 -15.89 -3.69 -14.02
C ALA A 133 -14.80 -2.69 -14.44
N MET A 134 -13.53 -2.94 -14.12
CA MET A 134 -12.40 -2.10 -14.59
C MET A 134 -12.29 -2.14 -16.12
N ILE A 135 -12.44 -3.32 -16.71
CA ILE A 135 -12.39 -3.49 -18.16
C ILE A 135 -13.63 -2.88 -18.82
N ALA A 136 -14.80 -3.13 -18.24
CA ALA A 136 -16.06 -2.61 -18.77
C ALA A 136 -16.10 -1.08 -18.80
N ILE A 137 -15.70 -0.40 -17.72
CA ILE A 137 -15.70 1.07 -17.67
C ILE A 137 -14.64 1.67 -18.60
N THR A 138 -13.47 1.05 -18.72
CA THR A 138 -12.44 1.47 -19.66
C THR A 138 -12.94 1.32 -21.10
N GLY A 139 -13.57 0.18 -21.42
CA GLY A 139 -14.19 -0.08 -22.72
C GLY A 139 -15.30 0.92 -23.05
N TYR A 140 -16.12 1.29 -22.04
CA TYR A 140 -17.18 2.28 -22.23
C TYR A 140 -16.62 3.65 -22.65
N TYR A 141 -15.58 4.16 -21.97
CA TYR A 141 -14.96 5.44 -22.36
C TYR A 141 -14.30 5.36 -23.73
N LYS A 142 -13.58 4.27 -24.05
CA LYS A 142 -13.02 4.06 -25.37
C LYS A 142 -14.10 4.02 -26.46
N PHE A 143 -15.24 3.41 -26.18
CA PHE A 143 -16.40 3.43 -27.09
C PHE A 143 -16.90 4.85 -27.35
N LEU A 144 -17.03 5.69 -26.31
CA LEU A 144 -17.45 7.09 -26.47
C LEU A 144 -16.45 7.88 -27.31
N ASP A 145 -15.16 7.64 -27.11
CA ASP A 145 -14.06 8.30 -27.84
C ASP A 145 -13.85 7.73 -29.25
N LYS A 146 -14.64 6.69 -29.63
CA LYS A 146 -14.49 5.95 -30.89
C LYS A 146 -13.09 5.33 -31.09
N ASP A 147 -12.41 5.01 -29.98
CA ASP A 147 -11.11 4.34 -29.97
C ASP A 147 -11.30 2.82 -30.12
N PHE A 148 -11.39 2.39 -31.34
CA PHE A 148 -11.53 0.98 -31.72
C PHE A 148 -10.21 0.44 -32.29
N CYS A 149 -9.97 -0.83 -32.06
CA CYS A 149 -8.90 -1.57 -32.71
C CYS A 149 -9.47 -2.62 -33.66
N THR A 150 -8.65 -3.10 -34.56
CA THR A 150 -8.97 -4.23 -35.46
C THR A 150 -8.97 -5.53 -34.65
N ILE A 151 -9.74 -6.53 -35.14
CA ILE A 151 -9.92 -7.81 -34.40
C ILE A 151 -8.65 -8.68 -34.40
N ASP A 152 -7.71 -8.39 -35.29
CA ASP A 152 -6.41 -9.07 -35.41
C ASP A 152 -5.35 -8.54 -34.42
N LYS A 153 -5.67 -7.49 -33.68
CA LYS A 153 -4.74 -6.92 -32.70
C LYS A 153 -4.48 -7.92 -31.54
N PRO A 154 -3.23 -8.37 -31.37
CA PRO A 154 -2.91 -9.34 -30.35
C PRO A 154 -3.04 -8.75 -28.92
N ALA A 155 -3.35 -9.60 -27.94
CA ALA A 155 -3.25 -9.24 -26.53
C ALA A 155 -1.77 -9.24 -26.08
N TYR A 156 -1.39 -8.25 -25.28
CA TYR A 156 -0.05 -8.14 -24.73
C TYR A 156 -0.10 -8.37 -23.22
N SER A 157 0.79 -9.22 -22.72
CA SER A 157 0.91 -9.48 -21.27
C SER A 157 1.64 -8.36 -20.51
N ARG A 158 2.41 -7.55 -21.22
CA ARG A 158 3.17 -6.41 -20.68
C ARG A 158 3.14 -5.26 -21.68
N VAL A 159 2.80 -4.08 -21.19
CA VAL A 159 2.86 -2.82 -21.94
C VAL A 159 3.72 -1.85 -21.17
N THR A 160 4.68 -1.21 -21.85
CA THR A 160 5.43 -0.09 -21.25
C THR A 160 4.55 1.15 -21.31
N ILE A 161 4.20 1.67 -20.15
CA ILE A 161 3.54 2.98 -20.04
C ILE A 161 4.62 4.04 -20.28
N LYS A 162 4.47 4.82 -21.34
CA LYS A 162 5.37 5.94 -21.66
C LYS A 162 4.90 7.19 -20.96
#